data_5c4e75046fba6467fb9cf5aa52c0ab81
#
_entry.id   5c4e75046fba6467fb9cf5aa52c0ab81
#
_cell.length_a   1.000
_cell.length_b   1.000
_cell.length_c   1.000
_cell.angle_alpha   90.00
_cell.angle_beta   90.00
_cell.angle_gamma   90.00
#
_symmetry.space_group_name_H-M   'P 1'
#
loop_
_entity.id
_entity.type
_entity.pdbx_description
1 polymer ?
#
loop_
_entity_poly.entity_id
_entity_poly.type
_entity_poly.pdbx_seq_one_letter_code
_entity_poly.pdbx_strand_id
1 'polypeptide(L)'
;MPDTMVTTDVIKSAVQLACRAPSLHNSQPWRWIAEDHTVALFLDKDRVLYATDHSGREALLGCGAVLDHFRVAMAAAGTTANVERFPNPNDPLHLASIDFSPADFVTEGHRLRADAILLRRTDRLPFAEPPDWDLVESQLRTTVTADTVRIDVIADDMRPELAAASKLTESLRLYDSSYHAELFWWTGAFETSEGIPHSSLVSAAESDRVTFGRDFPVVANTDRRPEFGHDRSKVLVLSTYDNERASLLRCGEMLSAVLLDATMAGLATCTLTHITELLSLI
;
A
#
# COMPACT_ATOMS: atom_id res chain seq x y z
N MET A 1 -36.02 15.79 -8.59
CA MET A 1 -34.68 15.53 -9.09
C MET A 1 -34.62 14.05 -9.38
N PRO A 2 -34.19 13.59 -10.56
CA PRO A 2 -33.98 12.16 -10.73
C PRO A 2 -32.88 11.75 -9.75
N ASP A 3 -33.22 10.79 -8.93
CA ASP A 3 -32.27 10.09 -8.04
C ASP A 3 -31.28 9.37 -8.96
N THR A 4 -30.14 9.99 -9.21
CA THR A 4 -29.13 9.42 -10.11
C THR A 4 -28.36 8.36 -9.33
N MET A 5 -29.03 7.20 -9.21
CA MET A 5 -28.47 6.04 -8.56
C MET A 5 -27.20 5.60 -9.28
N VAL A 6 -26.13 5.35 -8.52
CA VAL A 6 -24.88 4.83 -9.05
C VAL A 6 -25.12 3.50 -9.74
N THR A 7 -24.68 3.37 -10.98
CA THR A 7 -24.88 2.13 -11.74
C THR A 7 -23.89 1.05 -11.30
N THR A 8 -24.31 -0.19 -11.38
CA THR A 8 -23.44 -1.36 -11.10
C THR A 8 -22.14 -1.34 -11.91
N ASP A 9 -22.16 -0.82 -13.13
CA ASP A 9 -20.97 -0.75 -13.98
C ASP A 9 -19.96 0.28 -13.47
N VAL A 10 -20.41 1.40 -12.92
CA VAL A 10 -19.54 2.38 -12.26
C VAL A 10 -18.87 1.75 -11.02
N ILE A 11 -19.66 1.05 -10.20
CA ILE A 11 -19.13 0.35 -9.01
C ILE A 11 -18.09 -0.71 -9.42
N LYS A 12 -18.39 -1.54 -10.41
CA LYS A 12 -17.45 -2.56 -10.91
C LYS A 12 -16.15 -1.95 -11.41
N SER A 13 -16.22 -0.87 -12.19
CA SER A 13 -15.06 -0.17 -12.71
C SER A 13 -14.22 0.42 -11.58
N ALA A 14 -14.88 1.01 -10.57
CA ALA A 14 -14.20 1.55 -9.39
C ALA A 14 -13.52 0.45 -8.56
N VAL A 15 -14.17 -0.70 -8.35
CA VAL A 15 -13.57 -1.86 -7.67
C VAL A 15 -12.36 -2.39 -8.45
N GLN A 16 -12.46 -2.54 -9.77
CA GLN A 16 -11.34 -2.98 -10.61
C GLN A 16 -10.14 -2.02 -10.49
N LEU A 17 -10.39 -0.72 -10.50
CA LEU A 17 -9.35 0.27 -10.31
C LEU A 17 -8.77 0.22 -8.89
N ALA A 18 -9.63 0.09 -7.87
CA ALA A 18 -9.23 -0.01 -6.49
C ALA A 18 -8.33 -1.22 -6.21
N CYS A 19 -8.58 -2.36 -6.83
CA CYS A 19 -7.79 -3.59 -6.68
C CYS A 19 -6.33 -3.44 -7.14
N ARG A 20 -5.92 -2.29 -7.68
CA ARG A 20 -4.51 -1.95 -7.91
C ARG A 20 -3.80 -1.41 -6.67
N ALA A 21 -4.47 -1.34 -5.52
CA ALA A 21 -3.90 -0.94 -4.25
C ALA A 21 -2.73 -1.84 -3.84
N PRO A 22 -1.73 -1.30 -3.12
CA PRO A 22 -0.64 -2.11 -2.59
C PRO A 22 -1.14 -3.04 -1.49
N SER A 23 -0.55 -4.22 -1.43
CA SER A 23 -0.71 -5.15 -0.30
C SER A 23 0.59 -5.94 -0.09
N LEU A 24 0.75 -6.54 1.07
CA LEU A 24 1.92 -7.37 1.37
C LEU A 24 2.03 -8.48 0.32
N HIS A 25 3.18 -8.57 -0.33
CA HIS A 25 3.47 -9.51 -1.44
C HIS A 25 2.41 -9.51 -2.57
N ASN A 26 1.61 -8.45 -2.72
CA ASN A 26 0.47 -8.38 -3.63
C ASN A 26 -0.59 -9.48 -3.38
N SER A 27 -0.77 -9.86 -2.11
CA SER A 27 -1.71 -10.89 -1.69
C SER A 27 -3.18 -10.49 -1.87
N GLN A 28 -3.47 -9.19 -1.92
CA GLN A 28 -4.80 -8.65 -2.13
C GLN A 28 -5.84 -9.24 -1.14
N PRO A 29 -5.66 -9.03 0.19
CA PRO A 29 -6.41 -9.71 1.24
C PRO A 29 -7.79 -9.07 1.45
N TRP A 30 -8.51 -8.83 0.40
CA TRP A 30 -9.82 -8.18 0.42
C TRP A 30 -10.84 -8.88 -0.45
N ARG A 31 -12.09 -8.79 -0.02
CA ARG A 31 -13.25 -9.27 -0.77
C ARG A 31 -14.33 -8.20 -0.77
N TRP A 32 -14.85 -7.91 -1.96
CA TRP A 32 -15.92 -6.96 -2.17
C TRP A 32 -17.25 -7.68 -2.37
N ILE A 33 -18.30 -7.18 -1.73
CA ILE A 33 -19.68 -7.63 -1.93
C ILE A 33 -20.51 -6.40 -2.27
N ALA A 34 -21.21 -6.44 -3.41
CA ALA A 34 -22.14 -5.39 -3.81
C ALA A 34 -23.56 -5.94 -3.67
N GLU A 35 -24.40 -5.25 -2.91
CA GLU A 35 -25.80 -5.58 -2.69
C GLU A 35 -26.63 -4.32 -2.90
N ASP A 36 -27.59 -4.38 -3.82
CA ASP A 36 -28.48 -3.27 -4.19
C ASP A 36 -27.68 -1.98 -4.47
N HIS A 37 -27.64 -1.06 -3.52
CA HIS A 37 -27.02 0.27 -3.62
C HIS A 37 -25.85 0.47 -2.66
N THR A 38 -25.39 -0.60 -2.04
CA THR A 38 -24.29 -0.60 -1.07
C THR A 38 -23.17 -1.53 -1.53
N VAL A 39 -21.96 -1.20 -1.08
CA VAL A 39 -20.79 -2.06 -1.29
C VAL A 39 -20.15 -2.32 0.06
N ALA A 40 -19.85 -3.57 0.34
CA ALA A 40 -19.18 -3.98 1.55
C ALA A 40 -17.77 -4.48 1.23
N LEU A 41 -16.81 -4.07 2.07
CA LEU A 41 -15.42 -4.53 2.05
C LEU A 41 -15.19 -5.49 3.23
N PHE A 42 -14.69 -6.67 2.92
CA PHE A 42 -14.31 -7.67 3.90
C PHE A 42 -12.83 -8.00 3.83
N LEU A 43 -12.22 -8.31 4.97
CA LEU A 43 -10.93 -9.00 5.01
C LEU A 43 -11.11 -10.45 4.53
N ASP A 44 -10.33 -10.83 3.54
CA ASP A 44 -10.22 -12.22 3.10
C ASP A 44 -9.09 -12.90 3.88
N LYS A 45 -9.44 -13.65 4.93
CA LYS A 45 -8.48 -14.30 5.82
C LYS A 45 -7.65 -15.39 5.12
N ASP A 46 -8.16 -15.96 4.02
CA ASP A 46 -7.47 -17.01 3.28
C ASP A 46 -6.30 -16.42 2.45
N ARG A 47 -6.24 -15.08 2.33
CA ARG A 47 -5.18 -14.31 1.67
C ARG A 47 -4.26 -13.57 2.64
N VAL A 48 -4.46 -13.75 3.95
CA VAL A 48 -3.55 -13.22 4.98
C VAL A 48 -2.29 -14.07 5.03
N LEU A 49 -1.15 -13.44 5.01
CA LEU A 49 0.17 -14.08 4.98
C LEU A 49 0.65 -14.36 6.41
N TYR A 50 0.09 -15.35 7.06
CA TYR A 50 0.28 -15.59 8.49
C TYR A 50 1.72 -15.93 8.90
N ALA A 51 2.58 -16.41 8.02
CA ALA A 51 3.99 -16.59 8.32
C ALA A 51 4.75 -15.25 8.35
N THR A 52 4.33 -14.28 7.55
CA THR A 52 4.90 -12.92 7.51
C THR A 52 4.15 -11.97 8.43
N ASP A 53 2.82 -11.99 8.40
CA ASP A 53 1.89 -11.06 9.07
C ASP A 53 1.02 -11.83 10.10
N HIS A 54 1.64 -12.25 11.21
CA HIS A 54 0.97 -13.06 12.24
C HIS A 54 -0.31 -12.43 12.81
N SER A 55 -0.33 -11.12 12.93
CA SER A 55 -1.45 -10.39 13.53
C SER A 55 -2.50 -9.94 12.52
N GLY A 56 -2.25 -10.07 11.21
CA GLY A 56 -3.08 -9.53 10.15
C GLY A 56 -3.01 -8.00 10.04
N ARG A 57 -1.99 -7.37 10.61
CA ARG A 57 -1.76 -5.93 10.60
C ARG A 57 -1.53 -5.42 9.19
N GLU A 58 -0.64 -6.06 8.45
CA GLU A 58 -0.30 -5.67 7.08
C GLU A 58 -1.47 -5.91 6.12
N ALA A 59 -2.28 -6.95 6.39
CA ALA A 59 -3.51 -7.19 5.66
C ALA A 59 -4.53 -6.06 5.87
N LEU A 60 -4.68 -5.54 7.11
CA LEU A 60 -5.54 -4.40 7.39
C LEU A 60 -5.06 -3.11 6.71
N LEU A 61 -3.74 -2.86 6.70
CA LEU A 61 -3.15 -1.74 5.95
C LEU A 61 -3.47 -1.85 4.45
N GLY A 62 -3.34 -3.04 3.86
CA GLY A 62 -3.72 -3.29 2.47
C GLY A 62 -5.21 -3.04 2.22
N CYS A 63 -6.09 -3.48 3.14
CA CYS A 63 -7.52 -3.22 3.06
C CYS A 63 -7.87 -1.74 3.18
N GLY A 64 -7.14 -0.98 3.99
CA GLY A 64 -7.26 0.48 4.04
C GLY A 64 -6.85 1.13 2.73
N ALA A 65 -5.76 0.67 2.12
CA ALA A 65 -5.30 1.20 0.84
C ALA A 65 -6.30 0.94 -0.29
N VAL A 66 -6.91 -0.25 -0.36
CA VAL A 66 -7.93 -0.54 -1.39
C VAL A 66 -9.21 0.26 -1.16
N LEU A 67 -9.57 0.53 0.09
CA LEU A 67 -10.73 1.36 0.43
C LEU A 67 -10.54 2.82 -0.04
N ASP A 68 -9.35 3.40 0.17
CA ASP A 68 -9.05 4.74 -0.32
C ASP A 68 -9.02 4.79 -1.85
N HIS A 69 -8.37 3.81 -2.52
CA HIS A 69 -8.39 3.73 -3.98
C HIS A 69 -9.83 3.68 -4.52
N PHE A 70 -10.73 2.93 -3.87
CA PHE A 70 -12.14 2.88 -4.24
C PHE A 70 -12.82 4.24 -4.11
N ARG A 71 -12.58 4.96 -2.98
CA ARG A 71 -13.10 6.31 -2.78
C ARG A 71 -12.60 7.29 -3.85
N VAL A 72 -11.31 7.21 -4.19
CA VAL A 72 -10.69 8.04 -5.25
C VAL A 72 -11.35 7.75 -6.61
N ALA A 73 -11.54 6.47 -6.95
CA ALA A 73 -12.19 6.06 -8.19
C ALA A 73 -13.64 6.57 -8.28
N MET A 74 -14.40 6.45 -7.20
CA MET A 74 -15.79 6.92 -7.13
C MET A 74 -15.87 8.45 -7.23
N ALA A 75 -14.98 9.19 -6.57
CA ALA A 75 -14.92 10.65 -6.65
C ALA A 75 -14.65 11.12 -8.09
N ALA A 76 -13.74 10.45 -8.81
CA ALA A 76 -13.50 10.74 -10.23
C ALA A 76 -14.69 10.40 -11.13
N ALA A 77 -15.53 9.44 -10.72
CA ALA A 77 -16.79 9.08 -11.38
C ALA A 77 -17.98 10.01 -11.01
N GLY A 78 -17.76 11.04 -10.21
CA GLY A 78 -18.80 12.00 -9.82
C GLY A 78 -19.69 11.51 -8.68
N THR A 79 -19.16 10.63 -7.84
CA THR A 79 -19.88 10.01 -6.73
C THR A 79 -19.07 10.09 -5.44
N THR A 80 -19.70 10.54 -4.37
CA THR A 80 -19.14 10.48 -3.03
C THR A 80 -19.44 9.11 -2.42
N ALA A 81 -18.39 8.41 -1.99
CA ALA A 81 -18.49 7.16 -1.25
C ALA A 81 -18.51 7.49 0.26
N ASN A 82 -19.66 7.27 0.90
CA ASN A 82 -19.84 7.44 2.34
C ASN A 82 -19.47 6.14 3.04
N VAL A 83 -18.45 6.16 3.87
CA VAL A 83 -17.85 4.95 4.45
C VAL A 83 -18.16 4.85 5.93
N GLU A 84 -18.88 3.81 6.31
CA GLU A 84 -19.00 3.33 7.69
C GLU A 84 -17.98 2.21 7.94
N ARG A 85 -17.04 2.43 8.87
CA ARG A 85 -15.99 1.46 9.19
C ARG A 85 -16.41 0.58 10.34
N PHE A 86 -16.14 -0.73 10.21
CA PHE A 86 -16.51 -1.77 11.18
C PHE A 86 -17.98 -1.72 11.59
N PRO A 87 -18.92 -1.75 10.61
CA PRO A 87 -20.34 -1.54 10.87
C PRO A 87 -20.99 -2.67 11.69
N ASN A 88 -20.38 -3.85 11.70
CA ASN A 88 -20.89 -5.02 12.43
C ASN A 88 -19.89 -5.47 13.51
N PRO A 89 -20.14 -5.18 14.80
CA PRO A 89 -19.24 -5.59 15.88
C PRO A 89 -19.17 -7.12 16.06
N ASN A 90 -20.12 -7.88 15.50
CA ASN A 90 -20.14 -9.35 15.59
C ASN A 90 -19.42 -10.02 14.41
N ASP A 91 -19.03 -9.25 13.39
CA ASP A 91 -18.24 -9.74 12.26
C ASP A 91 -16.97 -8.89 12.09
N PRO A 92 -15.88 -9.29 12.71
CA PRO A 92 -14.62 -8.54 12.63
C PRO A 92 -13.99 -8.55 11.23
N LEU A 93 -14.47 -9.38 10.32
CA LEU A 93 -14.00 -9.40 8.93
C LEU A 93 -14.70 -8.34 8.07
N HIS A 94 -15.86 -7.82 8.48
CA HIS A 94 -16.55 -6.74 7.81
C HIS A 94 -15.89 -5.41 8.13
N LEU A 95 -15.05 -4.91 7.22
CA LEU A 95 -14.19 -3.74 7.45
C LEU A 95 -14.90 -2.42 7.15
N ALA A 96 -15.75 -2.40 6.12
CA ALA A 96 -16.50 -1.20 5.77
C ALA A 96 -17.79 -1.52 5.02
N SER A 97 -18.83 -0.72 5.27
CA SER A 97 -20.01 -0.57 4.42
C SER A 97 -19.95 0.79 3.74
N ILE A 98 -20.35 0.84 2.48
CA ILE A 98 -20.21 2.03 1.65
C ILE A 98 -21.55 2.27 0.95
N ASP A 99 -22.14 3.42 1.20
CA ASP A 99 -23.25 3.96 0.41
C ASP A 99 -22.78 5.14 -0.45
N PHE A 100 -23.66 5.65 -1.31
CA PHE A 100 -23.28 6.61 -2.32
C PHE A 100 -24.20 7.82 -2.34
N SER A 101 -23.59 8.99 -2.54
CA SER A 101 -24.31 10.22 -2.84
C SER A 101 -23.67 10.91 -4.06
N PRO A 102 -24.45 11.65 -4.86
CA PRO A 102 -23.90 12.43 -5.97
C PRO A 102 -22.85 13.42 -5.45
N ALA A 103 -21.72 13.53 -6.15
CA ALA A 103 -20.78 14.61 -5.88
C ALA A 103 -21.27 15.91 -6.54
N ASP A 104 -21.09 17.04 -5.87
CA ASP A 104 -21.50 18.35 -6.40
C ASP A 104 -20.75 18.67 -7.71
N PHE A 105 -19.48 18.28 -7.80
CA PHE A 105 -18.64 18.48 -8.98
C PHE A 105 -17.43 17.53 -8.99
N VAL A 106 -16.91 17.27 -10.17
CA VAL A 106 -15.67 16.51 -10.37
C VAL A 106 -14.55 17.47 -10.76
N THR A 107 -13.56 17.64 -9.89
CA THR A 107 -12.40 18.48 -10.15
C THR A 107 -11.38 17.75 -11.04
N GLU A 108 -10.48 18.53 -11.66
CA GLU A 108 -9.29 17.99 -12.33
C GLU A 108 -8.43 17.15 -11.35
N GLY A 109 -8.30 17.60 -10.09
CA GLY A 109 -7.58 16.87 -9.06
C GLY A 109 -8.15 15.48 -8.77
N HIS A 110 -9.49 15.31 -8.81
CA HIS A 110 -10.10 13.97 -8.66
C HIS A 110 -9.67 13.04 -9.80
N ARG A 111 -9.61 13.52 -11.04
CA ARG A 111 -9.20 12.73 -12.21
C ARG A 111 -7.72 12.37 -12.15
N LEU A 112 -6.86 13.35 -11.91
CA LEU A 112 -5.42 13.14 -11.80
C LEU A 112 -5.07 12.13 -10.70
N ARG A 113 -5.78 12.19 -9.56
CA ARG A 113 -5.59 11.24 -8.48
C ARG A 113 -6.04 9.83 -8.85
N ALA A 114 -7.13 9.68 -9.59
CA ALA A 114 -7.56 8.38 -10.12
C ALA A 114 -6.57 7.85 -11.18
N ASP A 115 -6.04 8.71 -12.04
CA ASP A 115 -5.01 8.34 -13.01
C ASP A 115 -3.71 7.89 -12.33
N ALA A 116 -3.36 8.50 -11.18
CA ALA A 116 -2.21 8.09 -10.37
C ALA A 116 -2.32 6.63 -9.89
N ILE A 117 -3.53 6.09 -9.67
CA ILE A 117 -3.73 4.66 -9.35
C ILE A 117 -3.18 3.76 -10.48
N LEU A 118 -3.34 4.16 -11.73
CA LEU A 118 -2.87 3.40 -12.89
C LEU A 118 -1.34 3.47 -13.03
N LEU A 119 -0.72 4.56 -12.61
CA LEU A 119 0.72 4.82 -12.74
C LEU A 119 1.52 4.27 -11.55
N ARG A 120 0.91 4.31 -10.35
CA ARG A 120 1.55 3.87 -9.12
C ARG A 120 1.97 2.39 -9.18
N ARG A 121 3.19 2.12 -8.81
CA ARG A 121 3.75 0.77 -8.64
C ARG A 121 4.76 0.76 -7.49
N THR A 122 5.01 -0.40 -6.92
CA THR A 122 6.13 -0.61 -6.00
C THR A 122 7.41 -0.72 -6.82
N ASP A 123 8.34 0.19 -6.62
CA ASP A 123 9.63 0.23 -7.29
C ASP A 123 10.72 -0.14 -6.29
N ARG A 124 11.47 -1.21 -6.57
CA ARG A 124 12.50 -1.77 -5.68
C ARG A 124 13.91 -1.45 -6.15
N LEU A 125 14.03 -0.66 -7.22
CA LEU A 125 15.33 -0.25 -7.76
C LEU A 125 15.96 0.86 -6.90
N PRO A 126 17.28 1.07 -6.97
CA PRO A 126 17.91 2.22 -6.34
C PRO A 126 17.27 3.53 -6.82
N PHE A 127 17.02 4.45 -5.90
CA PHE A 127 16.44 5.75 -6.20
C PHE A 127 17.50 6.84 -6.33
N ALA A 128 17.26 7.80 -7.22
CA ALA A 128 17.90 9.09 -7.18
C ALA A 128 17.35 9.92 -6.00
N GLU A 129 18.04 10.97 -5.64
CA GLU A 129 17.52 11.96 -4.70
C GLU A 129 16.28 12.65 -5.30
N PRO A 130 15.17 12.74 -4.56
CA PRO A 130 13.97 13.40 -5.08
C PRO A 130 14.22 14.89 -5.28
N PRO A 131 13.83 15.46 -6.43
CA PRO A 131 13.92 16.90 -6.64
C PRO A 131 12.94 17.64 -5.73
N ASP A 132 13.27 18.89 -5.36
CA ASP A 132 12.40 19.80 -4.60
C ASP A 132 11.78 19.17 -3.34
N TRP A 133 12.60 18.37 -2.62
CA TRP A 133 12.13 17.54 -1.51
C TRP A 133 11.32 18.32 -0.46
N ASP A 134 11.78 19.49 -0.05
CA ASP A 134 11.10 20.30 0.98
C ASP A 134 9.65 20.65 0.59
N LEU A 135 9.40 20.91 -0.69
CA LEU A 135 8.06 21.16 -1.20
C LEU A 135 7.20 19.90 -1.17
N VAL A 136 7.77 18.78 -1.64
CA VAL A 136 7.08 17.48 -1.65
C VAL A 136 6.78 17.04 -0.22
N GLU A 137 7.74 17.11 0.69
CA GLU A 137 7.54 16.78 2.10
C GLU A 137 6.41 17.59 2.72
N SER A 138 6.41 18.91 2.50
CA SER A 138 5.36 19.80 2.99
C SER A 138 3.98 19.37 2.47
N GLN A 139 3.87 19.01 1.21
CA GLN A 139 2.64 18.53 0.60
C GLN A 139 2.19 17.20 1.22
N LEU A 140 3.09 16.21 1.35
CA LEU A 140 2.77 14.91 1.93
C LEU A 140 2.33 15.02 3.40
N ARG A 141 2.90 15.97 4.15
CA ARG A 141 2.47 16.25 5.53
C ARG A 141 1.05 16.80 5.59
N THR A 142 0.60 17.55 4.59
CA THR A 142 -0.80 18.03 4.55
C THR A 142 -1.80 16.96 4.14
N THR A 143 -1.35 15.90 3.49
CA THR A 143 -2.17 14.76 3.08
C THR A 143 -2.60 13.91 4.27
N VAL A 144 -1.73 13.79 5.28
CA VAL A 144 -1.96 12.96 6.44
C VAL A 144 -2.72 13.72 7.52
N THR A 145 -3.86 13.16 7.96
CA THR A 145 -4.66 13.74 9.07
C THR A 145 -4.01 13.40 10.41
N ALA A 146 -3.46 14.42 11.07
CA ALA A 146 -2.63 14.29 12.27
C ALA A 146 -3.35 13.76 13.53
N ASP A 147 -4.67 13.65 13.50
CA ASP A 147 -5.48 13.10 14.61
C ASP A 147 -5.49 11.57 14.64
N THR A 148 -5.15 10.90 13.54
CA THR A 148 -5.18 9.44 13.43
C THR A 148 -3.86 8.82 13.02
N VAL A 149 -3.09 9.49 12.16
CA VAL A 149 -1.83 8.98 11.60
C VAL A 149 -0.78 10.08 11.63
N ARG A 150 0.44 9.73 12.00
CA ARG A 150 1.61 10.60 11.89
C ARG A 150 2.44 10.23 10.68
N ILE A 151 3.07 11.24 10.08
CA ILE A 151 4.12 11.08 9.08
C ILE A 151 5.41 11.69 9.60
N ASP A 152 6.44 10.88 9.70
CA ASP A 152 7.78 11.30 10.09
C ASP A 152 8.75 11.04 8.94
N VAL A 153 9.69 11.96 8.72
CA VAL A 153 10.79 11.79 7.77
C VAL A 153 12.02 11.39 8.56
N ILE A 154 12.61 10.27 8.20
CA ILE A 154 13.83 9.79 8.83
C ILE A 154 15.02 10.56 8.25
N ALA A 155 15.84 11.12 9.13
CA ALA A 155 17.06 11.82 8.75
C ALA A 155 18.07 10.88 8.07
N ASP A 156 18.83 11.41 7.11
CA ASP A 156 19.73 10.58 6.31
C ASP A 156 20.87 9.95 7.15
N ASP A 157 21.24 10.56 8.27
CA ASP A 157 22.22 10.03 9.22
C ASP A 157 21.73 8.79 10.00
N MET A 158 20.40 8.53 10.01
CA MET A 158 19.79 7.33 10.59
C MET A 158 19.74 6.13 9.63
N ARG A 159 20.18 6.31 8.37
CA ARG A 159 20.15 5.20 7.38
C ARG A 159 20.98 3.98 7.78
N PRO A 160 22.17 4.12 8.44
CA PRO A 160 22.93 2.96 8.93
C PRO A 160 22.15 2.13 9.96
N GLU A 161 21.41 2.77 10.86
CA GLU A 161 20.59 2.11 11.87
C GLU A 161 19.40 1.36 11.22
N LEU A 162 18.76 1.97 10.23
CA LEU A 162 17.70 1.29 9.45
C LEU A 162 18.26 0.07 8.69
N ALA A 163 19.44 0.20 8.10
CA ALA A 163 20.12 -0.92 7.42
C ALA A 163 20.47 -2.04 8.41
N ALA A 164 20.93 -1.69 9.62
CA ALA A 164 21.19 -2.67 10.67
C ALA A 164 19.91 -3.37 11.14
N ALA A 165 18.81 -2.62 11.33
CA ALA A 165 17.52 -3.17 11.69
C ALA A 165 16.97 -4.11 10.60
N SER A 166 17.10 -3.73 9.33
CA SER A 166 16.70 -4.56 8.19
C SER A 166 17.46 -5.90 8.18
N LYS A 167 18.80 -5.86 8.34
CA LYS A 167 19.62 -7.09 8.41
C LYS A 167 19.30 -7.95 9.63
N LEU A 168 19.00 -7.33 10.77
CA LEU A 168 18.59 -8.06 11.97
C LEU A 168 17.29 -8.81 11.73
N THR A 169 16.31 -8.15 11.10
CA THR A 169 15.02 -8.78 10.76
C THR A 169 15.22 -10.01 9.87
N GLU A 170 16.01 -9.91 8.82
CA GLU A 170 16.32 -11.04 7.94
C GLU A 170 17.06 -12.16 8.69
N SER A 171 17.99 -11.81 9.57
CA SER A 171 18.71 -12.78 10.41
C SER A 171 17.78 -13.54 11.35
N LEU A 172 16.79 -12.89 11.93
CA LEU A 172 15.79 -13.52 12.80
C LEU A 172 14.89 -14.48 12.05
N ARG A 173 14.65 -14.24 10.76
CA ARG A 173 13.85 -15.11 9.89
C ARG A 173 14.63 -16.20 9.16
N LEU A 174 15.96 -16.23 9.30
CA LEU A 174 16.86 -17.12 8.53
C LEU A 174 16.46 -18.60 8.58
N TYR A 175 15.96 -19.08 9.72
CA TYR A 175 15.55 -20.47 9.93
C TYR A 175 14.02 -20.65 9.95
N ASP A 176 13.26 -19.62 9.61
CA ASP A 176 11.79 -19.71 9.53
C ASP A 176 11.36 -20.31 8.17
N SER A 177 11.19 -21.62 8.15
CA SER A 177 10.81 -22.34 6.93
C SER A 177 9.43 -21.92 6.40
N SER A 178 8.51 -21.53 7.29
CA SER A 178 7.16 -21.08 6.90
C SER A 178 7.22 -19.75 6.19
N TYR A 179 7.99 -18.80 6.72
CA TYR A 179 8.26 -17.52 6.08
C TYR A 179 8.89 -17.69 4.70
N HIS A 180 9.94 -18.52 4.58
CA HIS A 180 10.60 -18.75 3.31
C HIS A 180 9.70 -19.45 2.28
N ALA A 181 8.88 -20.42 2.71
CA ALA A 181 7.91 -21.07 1.83
C ALA A 181 6.85 -20.10 1.33
N GLU A 182 6.33 -19.23 2.21
CA GLU A 182 5.37 -18.20 1.86
C GLU A 182 5.99 -17.18 0.88
N LEU A 183 7.20 -16.66 1.18
CA LEU A 183 7.91 -15.75 0.31
C LEU A 183 8.18 -16.34 -1.07
N PHE A 184 8.62 -17.59 -1.13
CA PHE A 184 8.86 -18.32 -2.38
C PHE A 184 7.58 -18.48 -3.20
N TRP A 185 6.45 -18.79 -2.56
CA TRP A 185 5.16 -18.92 -3.24
C TRP A 185 4.75 -17.59 -3.90
N TRP A 186 4.84 -16.48 -3.16
CA TRP A 186 4.39 -15.16 -3.64
C TRP A 186 5.39 -14.46 -4.59
N THR A 187 6.59 -15.00 -4.74
CA THR A 187 7.60 -14.52 -5.72
C THR A 187 7.84 -15.51 -6.86
N GLY A 188 7.07 -16.59 -6.90
CA GLY A 188 7.21 -17.63 -7.91
C GLY A 188 6.98 -17.14 -9.34
N ALA A 189 7.60 -17.83 -10.31
CA ALA A 189 7.56 -17.46 -11.73
C ALA A 189 6.20 -17.74 -12.41
N PHE A 190 5.17 -18.09 -11.66
CA PHE A 190 3.85 -18.32 -12.23
C PHE A 190 3.22 -16.98 -12.60
N GLU A 191 2.79 -16.82 -13.85
CA GLU A 191 2.03 -15.66 -14.33
C GLU A 191 0.62 -15.70 -13.74
N THR A 192 0.48 -15.29 -12.50
CA THR A 192 -0.81 -15.09 -11.85
C THR A 192 -1.07 -13.59 -11.69
N SER A 193 -2.33 -13.20 -11.59
CA SER A 193 -2.73 -11.82 -11.24
C SER A 193 -2.37 -11.46 -9.79
N GLU A 194 -1.83 -12.40 -9.03
CA GLU A 194 -1.48 -12.34 -7.62
C GLU A 194 0.02 -12.57 -7.45
N GLY A 195 0.55 -12.13 -6.31
CA GLY A 195 1.98 -12.22 -6.04
C GLY A 195 2.80 -11.09 -6.67
N ILE A 196 4.10 -11.14 -6.46
CA ILE A 196 5.04 -10.15 -6.98
C ILE A 196 5.45 -10.56 -8.39
N PRO A 197 5.17 -9.74 -9.42
CA PRO A 197 5.60 -10.05 -10.78
C PRO A 197 7.12 -10.20 -10.86
N HIS A 198 7.59 -11.22 -11.55
CA HIS A 198 9.02 -11.51 -11.69
C HIS A 198 9.81 -10.32 -12.28
N SER A 199 9.17 -9.54 -13.16
CA SER A 199 9.73 -8.30 -13.71
C SER A 199 9.93 -7.18 -12.66
N SER A 200 9.27 -7.28 -11.51
CA SER A 200 9.40 -6.33 -10.40
C SER A 200 10.46 -6.72 -9.37
N LEU A 201 11.06 -7.92 -9.50
CA LEU A 201 12.20 -8.35 -8.70
C LEU A 201 13.47 -7.70 -9.22
N VAL A 202 14.47 -7.62 -8.36
CA VAL A 202 15.76 -6.97 -8.66
C VAL A 202 16.85 -7.99 -8.96
N SER A 203 17.86 -7.60 -9.72
CA SER A 203 19.09 -8.35 -9.87
C SER A 203 19.97 -8.20 -8.63
N ALA A 204 20.98 -9.08 -8.48
CA ALA A 204 21.94 -8.96 -7.39
C ALA A 204 22.66 -7.59 -7.39
N ALA A 205 23.10 -7.11 -8.55
CA ALA A 205 23.76 -5.82 -8.71
C ALA A 205 22.86 -4.62 -8.36
N GLU A 206 21.55 -4.73 -8.63
CA GLU A 206 20.57 -3.70 -8.23
C GLU A 206 20.31 -3.76 -6.71
N SER A 207 20.19 -4.96 -6.14
CA SER A 207 20.01 -5.16 -4.69
C SER A 207 21.17 -4.63 -3.87
N ASP A 208 22.41 -4.85 -4.31
CA ASP A 208 23.61 -4.38 -3.62
C ASP A 208 23.70 -2.85 -3.50
N ARG A 209 22.95 -2.12 -4.31
CA ARG A 209 22.90 -0.65 -4.29
C ARG A 209 21.74 -0.09 -3.45
N VAL A 210 20.80 -0.93 -3.03
CA VAL A 210 19.71 -0.55 -2.13
C VAL A 210 20.18 -0.67 -0.68
N THR A 211 20.05 0.39 0.10
CA THR A 211 20.63 0.44 1.45
C THR A 211 19.94 -0.49 2.44
N PHE A 212 18.62 -0.63 2.32
CA PHE A 212 17.80 -1.50 3.17
C PHE A 212 16.50 -1.87 2.42
N GLY A 213 16.04 -3.09 2.65
CA GLY A 213 14.86 -3.64 2.01
C GLY A 213 14.69 -5.09 2.44
N ARG A 214 13.57 -5.70 2.07
CA ARG A 214 13.37 -7.13 2.25
C ARG A 214 14.21 -7.89 1.23
N ASP A 215 14.85 -8.96 1.67
CA ASP A 215 15.58 -9.88 0.80
C ASP A 215 14.60 -10.74 -0.01
N PHE A 216 14.35 -10.31 -1.24
CA PHE A 216 13.61 -11.10 -2.23
C PHE A 216 14.56 -11.98 -3.05
N PRO A 217 14.05 -13.08 -3.63
CA PRO A 217 14.84 -13.82 -4.61
C PRO A 217 15.32 -12.92 -5.73
N VAL A 218 16.62 -12.94 -6.00
CA VAL A 218 17.22 -12.17 -7.11
C VAL A 218 16.97 -12.84 -8.44
N VAL A 219 16.83 -12.03 -9.49
CA VAL A 219 16.60 -12.50 -10.85
C VAL A 219 17.75 -12.14 -11.76
N ALA A 220 17.95 -12.93 -12.82
CA ALA A 220 18.97 -12.68 -13.83
C ALA A 220 18.49 -11.62 -14.82
N ASN A 221 18.37 -10.37 -14.37
CA ASN A 221 17.98 -9.24 -15.20
C ASN A 221 19.19 -8.36 -15.50
N THR A 222 19.10 -7.60 -16.61
CA THR A 222 20.03 -6.51 -16.90
C THR A 222 19.81 -5.40 -15.89
N ASP A 223 20.89 -4.76 -15.44
CA ASP A 223 20.83 -3.59 -14.55
C ASP A 223 20.01 -2.47 -15.22
N ARG A 224 18.91 -2.08 -14.60
CA ARG A 224 17.92 -1.12 -15.15
C ARG A 224 18.23 0.34 -14.86
N ARG A 225 19.13 0.62 -13.92
CA ARG A 225 19.55 1.98 -13.52
C ARG A 225 21.04 2.01 -13.18
N PRO A 226 21.92 1.65 -14.12
CA PRO A 226 23.38 1.58 -13.87
C PRO A 226 23.98 2.95 -13.54
N GLU A 227 23.32 4.04 -14.01
CA GLU A 227 23.73 5.42 -13.75
C GLU A 227 23.50 5.87 -12.28
N PHE A 228 22.58 5.19 -11.57
CA PHE A 228 22.37 5.47 -10.16
C PHE A 228 23.32 4.62 -9.32
N GLY A 229 24.16 5.28 -8.55
CA GLY A 229 25.04 4.63 -7.59
C GLY A 229 24.27 4.02 -6.41
N HIS A 230 24.61 4.42 -5.19
CA HIS A 230 23.83 4.03 -4.01
C HIS A 230 22.48 4.73 -3.96
N ASP A 231 21.50 4.04 -3.37
CA ASP A 231 20.16 4.53 -3.16
C ASP A 231 20.14 5.83 -2.33
N ARG A 232 19.44 6.84 -2.84
CA ARG A 232 19.25 8.17 -2.25
C ARG A 232 17.79 8.48 -1.92
N SER A 233 16.98 7.44 -1.72
CA SER A 233 15.60 7.59 -1.33
C SER A 233 15.45 8.40 -0.04
N LYS A 234 14.35 9.13 0.10
CA LYS A 234 13.90 9.66 1.39
C LYS A 234 13.00 8.62 2.07
N VAL A 235 13.13 8.49 3.37
CA VAL A 235 12.40 7.50 4.15
C VAL A 235 11.32 8.17 4.96
N LEU A 236 10.08 7.72 4.74
CA LEU A 236 8.90 8.19 5.45
C LEU A 236 8.38 7.07 6.34
N VAL A 237 8.01 7.40 7.56
CA VAL A 237 7.33 6.48 8.48
C VAL A 237 5.93 6.98 8.72
N LEU A 238 4.95 6.14 8.42
CA LEU A 238 3.56 6.33 8.83
C LEU A 238 3.31 5.54 10.12
N SER A 239 2.81 6.19 11.13
CA SER A 239 2.55 5.57 12.43
C SER A 239 1.18 5.96 12.98
N THR A 240 0.58 5.04 13.73
CA THR A 240 -0.67 5.23 14.48
C THR A 240 -0.36 5.39 15.96
N TYR A 241 -1.29 5.96 16.74
CA TYR A 241 -1.14 6.12 18.19
C TYR A 241 -1.39 4.81 18.95
N ASP A 242 -2.03 3.85 18.32
CA ASP A 242 -2.36 2.53 18.85
C ASP A 242 -2.33 1.46 17.75
N ASN A 243 -2.57 0.20 18.13
CA ASN A 243 -2.67 -0.92 17.19
C ASN A 243 -4.13 -1.38 17.01
N GLU A 244 -5.09 -0.52 17.27
CA GLU A 244 -6.50 -0.82 17.03
C GLU A 244 -6.77 -1.06 15.54
N ARG A 245 -7.66 -2.00 15.24
CA ARG A 245 -8.00 -2.35 13.85
C ARG A 245 -8.48 -1.15 13.04
N ALA A 246 -9.21 -0.24 13.70
CA ALA A 246 -9.69 0.99 13.06
C ALA A 246 -8.53 1.94 12.72
N SER A 247 -7.56 2.07 13.60
CA SER A 247 -6.36 2.87 13.39
C SER A 247 -5.50 2.30 12.25
N LEU A 248 -5.33 0.97 12.20
CA LEU A 248 -4.61 0.29 11.13
C LEU A 248 -5.29 0.46 9.76
N LEU A 249 -6.63 0.30 9.70
CA LEU A 249 -7.38 0.52 8.46
C LEU A 249 -7.21 1.97 7.95
N ARG A 250 -7.32 2.96 8.86
CA ARG A 250 -7.10 4.38 8.54
C ARG A 250 -5.66 4.66 8.13
N CYS A 251 -4.67 4.02 8.75
CA CYS A 251 -3.27 4.11 8.33
C CYS A 251 -3.08 3.61 6.89
N GLY A 252 -3.75 2.53 6.52
CA GLY A 252 -3.77 2.03 5.13
C GLY A 252 -4.39 3.03 4.15
N GLU A 253 -5.50 3.70 4.53
CA GLU A 253 -6.08 4.78 3.72
C GLU A 253 -5.08 5.94 3.53
N MET A 254 -4.39 6.35 4.60
CA MET A 254 -3.37 7.41 4.54
C MET A 254 -2.13 6.99 3.75
N LEU A 255 -1.71 5.72 3.87
CA LEU A 255 -0.64 5.16 3.04
C LEU A 255 -0.98 5.30 1.56
N SER A 256 -2.20 4.90 1.17
CA SER A 256 -2.67 5.09 -0.21
C SER A 256 -2.60 6.56 -0.63
N ALA A 257 -3.12 7.45 0.19
CA ALA A 257 -3.14 8.88 -0.10
C ALA A 257 -1.72 9.44 -0.35
N VAL A 258 -0.76 9.10 0.53
CA VAL A 258 0.65 9.50 0.38
C VAL A 258 1.28 8.92 -0.89
N LEU A 259 1.02 7.65 -1.19
CA LEU A 259 1.55 6.99 -2.39
C LEU A 259 0.99 7.61 -3.68
N LEU A 260 -0.28 7.98 -3.72
CA LEU A 260 -0.89 8.64 -4.86
C LEU A 260 -0.35 10.06 -5.04
N ASP A 261 -0.20 10.84 -3.97
CA ASP A 261 0.36 12.19 -4.03
C ASP A 261 1.83 12.16 -4.46
N ALA A 262 2.64 11.23 -3.94
CA ALA A 262 4.00 11.02 -4.42
C ALA A 262 4.03 10.67 -5.92
N THR A 263 3.10 9.83 -6.39
CA THR A 263 2.99 9.48 -7.81
C THR A 263 2.60 10.68 -8.66
N MET A 264 1.66 11.52 -8.20
CA MET A 264 1.28 12.76 -8.89
C MET A 264 2.45 13.77 -8.93
N ALA A 265 3.33 13.76 -7.93
CA ALA A 265 4.57 14.54 -7.92
C ALA A 265 5.68 13.92 -8.80
N GLY A 266 5.41 12.82 -9.52
CA GLY A 266 6.38 12.14 -10.38
C GLY A 266 7.40 11.29 -9.65
N LEU A 267 7.18 10.98 -8.37
CA LEU A 267 8.09 10.18 -7.55
C LEU A 267 7.74 8.69 -7.64
N ALA A 268 8.78 7.86 -7.68
CA ALA A 268 8.66 6.43 -7.46
C ALA A 268 8.69 6.10 -5.96
N THR A 269 7.99 5.03 -5.56
CA THR A 269 7.85 4.66 -4.15
C THR A 269 8.03 3.16 -3.92
N CYS A 270 8.56 2.79 -2.74
CA CYS A 270 8.62 1.42 -2.26
C CYS A 270 8.13 1.34 -0.81
N THR A 271 7.01 0.69 -0.59
CA THR A 271 6.51 0.44 0.77
C THR A 271 7.26 -0.73 1.39
N LEU A 272 7.82 -0.53 2.59
CA LEU A 272 8.56 -1.53 3.36
C LEU A 272 7.83 -1.79 4.69
N THR A 273 7.65 -3.05 5.03
CA THR A 273 6.99 -3.48 6.27
C THR A 273 7.85 -4.42 7.11
N HIS A 274 8.88 -5.05 6.50
CA HIS A 274 9.66 -6.13 7.12
C HIS A 274 10.31 -5.76 8.47
N ILE A 275 10.71 -4.49 8.66
CA ILE A 275 11.29 -4.02 9.92
C ILE A 275 10.23 -3.99 11.04
N THR A 276 8.96 -3.72 10.69
CA THR A 276 7.86 -3.55 11.66
C THR A 276 7.06 -4.82 11.92
N GLU A 277 7.16 -5.84 11.07
CA GLU A 277 6.41 -7.09 11.17
C GLU A 277 6.71 -7.87 12.46
N LEU A 278 7.93 -7.79 12.97
CA LEU A 278 8.33 -8.47 14.19
C LEU A 278 7.96 -7.71 15.48
N LEU A 279 7.59 -6.44 15.39
CA LEU A 279 7.19 -5.64 16.57
C LEU A 279 5.93 -6.16 17.23
N SER A 280 5.10 -6.93 16.54
CA SER A 280 3.91 -7.57 17.09
C SER A 280 4.22 -8.82 17.92
N LEU A 281 5.48 -9.26 17.99
CA LEU A 281 5.93 -10.43 18.76
C LEU A 281 6.56 -10.05 20.10
N ILE A 282 6.73 -8.76 20.38
CA ILE A 282 7.26 -8.18 21.61
C ILE A 282 6.12 -7.56 22.41
#